data_cd40f488fe8e540d9f8655863d6baba7
#
_entry.id   cd40f488fe8e540d9f8655863d6baba7
#
_cell.length_a   1.000
_cell.length_b   1.000
_cell.length_c   1.000
_cell.angle_alpha   90.00
_cell.angle_beta   90.00
_cell.angle_gamma   90.00
#
_symmetry.space_group_name_H-M   'P 1'
#
loop_
_entity.id
_entity.type
_entity.pdbx_description
1 polymer ?
#
loop_
_entity_poly.entity_id
_entity_poly.type
_entity_poly.pdbx_seq_one_letter_code
_entity_poly.pdbx_strand_id
1 'polypeptide(L)'
;MQDAAPDLPALLRRWRARRTRADLPGADPAAADGPVTQAVMAEQLGISEHHYRRMETGRRPLSSDAIEGISRTLALHPDEQLALYRWAKRPVPPLLSPIAPDVPEDLADHIRRLPFPALVEAPDFGILGYNRRAERACPWTARPGANVMVDLLLPGPGRDQCAQWEEHWAPPLLAQLRQGALANTALRAIVDRVCEDPQVRELWERTADLRRHAYGTVRPMYLEGAPTRPAWVRIMGWQPMHEPSLRVITGEPAPAPTAAPQQAP
;
A
#
# COMPACT_ATOMS: atom_id res chain seq x y z
N MET A 1 30.31 18.25 -17.05
CA MET A 1 30.38 16.88 -16.49
C MET A 1 28.92 16.43 -16.39
N GLN A 2 28.46 15.67 -17.39
CA GLN A 2 27.11 15.15 -17.42
C GLN A 2 26.99 14.08 -16.32
N ASP A 3 26.20 14.36 -15.28
CA ASP A 3 25.74 13.35 -14.34
C ASP A 3 24.88 12.34 -15.11
N ALA A 4 25.50 11.25 -15.53
CA ALA A 4 24.77 10.13 -16.10
C ALA A 4 23.88 9.56 -15.01
N ALA A 5 22.56 9.57 -15.23
CA ALA A 5 21.62 8.92 -14.36
C ALA A 5 22.12 7.49 -14.04
N PRO A 6 22.02 7.01 -12.80
CA PRO A 6 22.56 5.70 -12.42
C PRO A 6 21.92 4.62 -13.29
N ASP A 7 22.75 3.99 -14.10
CA ASP A 7 22.33 2.87 -14.95
C ASP A 7 22.11 1.63 -14.09
N LEU A 8 20.93 0.99 -14.21
CA LEU A 8 20.62 -0.21 -13.42
C LEU A 8 21.66 -1.31 -13.53
N PRO A 9 22.20 -1.64 -14.72
CA PRO A 9 23.33 -2.54 -14.85
C PRO A 9 24.50 -2.21 -13.93
N ALA A 10 24.80 -0.93 -13.76
CA ALA A 10 25.86 -0.49 -12.85
C ALA A 10 25.47 -0.67 -11.38
N LEU A 11 24.21 -0.40 -11.02
CA LEU A 11 23.71 -0.60 -9.66
C LEU A 11 23.69 -2.09 -9.27
N LEU A 12 23.15 -2.96 -10.12
CA LEU A 12 23.14 -4.41 -9.88
C LEU A 12 24.55 -4.98 -9.67
N ARG A 13 25.51 -4.55 -10.49
CA ARG A 13 26.91 -4.95 -10.32
C ARG A 13 27.49 -4.47 -8.97
N ARG A 14 27.19 -3.22 -8.58
CA ARG A 14 27.64 -2.66 -7.30
C ARG A 14 26.99 -3.39 -6.12
N TRP A 15 25.71 -3.67 -6.18
CA TRP A 15 25.01 -4.41 -5.12
C TRP A 15 25.55 -5.82 -4.98
N ARG A 16 25.82 -6.51 -6.09
CA ARG A 16 26.44 -7.83 -6.08
C ARG A 16 27.88 -7.77 -5.52
N ALA A 17 28.65 -6.76 -5.87
CA ALA A 17 30.01 -6.58 -5.39
C ALA A 17 30.13 -6.25 -3.88
N ARG A 18 29.04 -5.84 -3.23
CA ARG A 18 29.00 -5.62 -1.77
C ARG A 18 28.89 -6.92 -0.98
N ARG A 19 28.61 -8.04 -1.63
CA ARG A 19 28.36 -9.33 -1.00
C ARG A 19 29.44 -10.31 -1.29
N THR A 20 29.73 -11.14 -0.29
CA THR A 20 30.54 -12.35 -0.42
C THR A 20 29.64 -13.58 -0.47
N ARG A 21 30.19 -14.73 -0.79
CA ARG A 21 29.42 -15.98 -0.78
C ARG A 21 28.94 -16.35 0.61
N ALA A 22 29.67 -15.98 1.64
CA ALA A 22 29.29 -16.21 3.02
C ALA A 22 28.01 -15.40 3.45
N ASP A 23 27.74 -14.30 2.77
CA ASP A 23 26.55 -13.44 3.05
C ASP A 23 25.26 -13.97 2.41
N LEU A 24 25.34 -15.02 1.58
CA LEU A 24 24.18 -15.48 0.80
C LEU A 24 23.25 -16.38 1.64
N PRO A 25 21.94 -16.35 1.37
CA PRO A 25 20.99 -17.26 2.01
C PRO A 25 21.39 -18.73 1.80
N GLY A 26 21.50 -19.51 2.89
CA GLY A 26 21.87 -20.92 2.84
C GLY A 26 23.35 -21.20 2.57
N ALA A 27 24.21 -20.20 2.69
CA ALA A 27 25.66 -20.40 2.55
C ALA A 27 26.19 -21.38 3.61
N ASP A 28 27.03 -22.30 3.17
CA ASP A 28 27.79 -23.15 4.10
C ASP A 28 28.84 -22.28 4.82
N PRO A 29 28.86 -22.24 6.15
CA PRO A 29 29.87 -21.49 6.92
C PRO A 29 31.31 -21.91 6.60
N ALA A 30 31.51 -23.13 6.07
CA ALA A 30 32.81 -23.67 5.64
C ALA A 30 33.08 -23.34 4.15
N ALA A 31 32.15 -22.76 3.40
CA ALA A 31 32.37 -22.39 2.03
C ALA A 31 33.46 -21.29 1.93
N ALA A 32 34.37 -21.45 0.95
CA ALA A 32 35.42 -20.47 0.72
C ALA A 32 34.80 -19.08 0.49
N ASP A 33 35.23 -18.13 1.30
CA ASP A 33 34.86 -16.73 1.12
C ASP A 33 35.33 -16.24 -0.26
N GLY A 34 34.44 -15.63 -1.00
CA GLY A 34 34.74 -15.17 -2.35
C GLY A 34 33.64 -14.27 -2.89
N PRO A 35 33.90 -13.57 -4.00
CA PRO A 35 32.95 -12.64 -4.56
C PRO A 35 31.70 -13.36 -5.09
N VAL A 36 30.55 -12.71 -4.97
CA VAL A 36 29.32 -13.16 -5.61
C VAL A 36 29.41 -12.89 -7.10
N THR A 37 29.59 -13.96 -7.90
CA THR A 37 29.70 -13.90 -9.35
C THR A 37 28.31 -13.95 -10.03
N GLN A 38 28.26 -13.72 -11.34
CA GLN A 38 27.01 -13.92 -12.11
C GLN A 38 26.54 -15.38 -12.07
N ALA A 39 27.48 -16.33 -12.07
CA ALA A 39 27.19 -17.76 -11.94
C ALA A 39 26.52 -18.08 -10.59
N VAL A 40 27.06 -17.53 -9.49
CA VAL A 40 26.48 -17.69 -8.14
C VAL A 40 25.08 -17.09 -8.05
N MET A 41 24.86 -15.90 -8.62
CA MET A 41 23.54 -15.30 -8.68
C MET A 41 22.54 -16.16 -9.48
N ALA A 42 22.99 -16.70 -10.60
CA ALA A 42 22.16 -17.57 -11.43
C ALA A 42 21.75 -18.84 -10.69
N GLU A 43 22.68 -19.46 -9.96
CA GLU A 43 22.43 -20.61 -9.08
C GLU A 43 21.39 -20.29 -8.01
N GLN A 44 21.56 -19.17 -7.28
CA GLN A 44 20.62 -18.72 -6.22
C GLN A 44 19.21 -18.42 -6.78
N LEU A 45 19.10 -18.01 -8.02
CA LEU A 45 17.85 -17.71 -8.69
C LEU A 45 17.27 -18.92 -9.46
N GLY A 46 17.95 -20.05 -9.50
CA GLY A 46 17.52 -21.24 -10.24
C GLY A 46 17.44 -21.03 -11.76
N ILE A 47 18.31 -20.17 -12.34
CA ILE A 47 18.35 -19.84 -13.77
C ILE A 47 19.74 -20.05 -14.36
N SER A 48 19.87 -20.02 -15.70
CA SER A 48 21.18 -20.10 -16.33
C SER A 48 21.97 -18.80 -16.16
N GLU A 49 23.32 -18.89 -16.11
CA GLU A 49 24.21 -17.71 -16.05
C GLU A 49 23.98 -16.76 -17.23
N HIS A 50 23.74 -17.32 -18.42
CA HIS A 50 23.41 -16.54 -19.61
C HIS A 50 22.13 -15.71 -19.42
N HIS A 51 21.11 -16.30 -18.76
CA HIS A 51 19.85 -15.63 -18.45
C HIS A 51 20.09 -14.48 -17.45
N TYR A 52 20.83 -14.76 -16.35
CA TYR A 52 21.14 -13.73 -15.36
C TYR A 52 21.95 -12.56 -15.97
N ARG A 53 22.99 -12.87 -16.77
CA ARG A 53 23.81 -11.87 -17.46
C ARG A 53 22.97 -10.94 -18.34
N ARG A 54 21.99 -11.46 -19.06
CA ARG A 54 21.09 -10.64 -19.88
C ARG A 54 20.19 -9.74 -19.04
N MET A 55 19.74 -10.20 -17.87
CA MET A 55 19.00 -9.37 -16.93
C MET A 55 19.89 -8.27 -16.33
N GLU A 56 21.08 -8.63 -15.84
CA GLU A 56 22.02 -7.67 -15.24
C GLU A 56 22.48 -6.60 -16.25
N THR A 57 22.57 -6.93 -17.53
CA THR A 57 22.95 -5.98 -18.59
C THR A 57 21.76 -5.21 -19.19
N GLY A 58 20.55 -5.37 -18.66
CA GLY A 58 19.35 -4.72 -19.18
C GLY A 58 18.85 -5.23 -20.54
N ARG A 59 19.47 -6.30 -21.09
CA ARG A 59 19.07 -6.93 -22.37
C ARG A 59 17.84 -7.81 -22.23
N ARG A 60 17.39 -8.07 -21.01
CA ARG A 60 16.16 -8.80 -20.69
C ARG A 60 15.45 -8.07 -19.55
N PRO A 61 14.13 -7.83 -19.66
CA PRO A 61 13.37 -7.21 -18.61
C PRO A 61 13.32 -8.11 -17.37
N LEU A 62 13.35 -7.51 -16.18
CA LEU A 62 13.18 -8.20 -14.92
C LEU A 62 11.70 -8.51 -14.69
N SER A 63 11.37 -9.74 -14.32
CA SER A 63 10.07 -10.10 -13.79
C SER A 63 9.99 -9.75 -12.30
N SER A 64 8.79 -9.71 -11.73
CA SER A 64 8.61 -9.50 -10.27
C SER A 64 9.35 -10.57 -9.48
N ASP A 65 9.25 -11.85 -9.86
CA ASP A 65 9.94 -12.97 -9.19
C ASP A 65 11.48 -12.82 -9.26
N ALA A 66 12.01 -12.34 -10.40
CA ALA A 66 13.44 -12.07 -10.54
C ALA A 66 13.88 -10.92 -9.62
N ILE A 67 13.07 -9.86 -9.50
CA ILE A 67 13.33 -8.73 -8.59
C ILE A 67 13.33 -9.22 -7.14
N GLU A 68 12.34 -10.01 -6.74
CA GLU A 68 12.26 -10.58 -5.39
C GLU A 68 13.45 -11.50 -5.09
N GLY A 69 13.79 -12.38 -6.02
CA GLY A 69 14.94 -13.26 -5.90
C GLY A 69 16.25 -12.50 -5.76
N ILE A 70 16.50 -11.49 -6.60
CA ILE A 70 17.67 -10.62 -6.52
C ILE A 70 17.71 -9.86 -5.20
N SER A 71 16.57 -9.31 -4.79
CA SER A 71 16.43 -8.55 -3.55
C SER A 71 16.76 -9.38 -2.32
N ARG A 72 16.26 -10.61 -2.28
CA ARG A 72 16.52 -11.56 -1.20
C ARG A 72 17.98 -12.01 -1.18
N THR A 73 18.51 -12.42 -2.33
CA THR A 73 19.88 -12.92 -2.45
C THR A 73 20.91 -11.85 -2.09
N LEU A 74 20.70 -10.62 -2.51
CA LEU A 74 21.61 -9.51 -2.23
C LEU A 74 21.26 -8.75 -0.94
N ALA A 75 20.22 -9.15 -0.22
CA ALA A 75 19.67 -8.46 0.95
C ALA A 75 19.57 -6.94 0.70
N LEU A 76 18.88 -6.57 -0.39
CA LEU A 76 18.73 -5.17 -0.77
C LEU A 76 17.91 -4.42 0.27
N HIS A 77 18.33 -3.18 0.56
CA HIS A 77 17.52 -2.26 1.34
C HIS A 77 16.16 -2.00 0.65
N PRO A 78 15.06 -1.76 1.39
CA PRO A 78 13.74 -1.46 0.82
C PRO A 78 13.77 -0.39 -0.29
N ASP A 79 14.55 0.67 -0.11
CA ASP A 79 14.70 1.73 -1.13
C ASP A 79 15.40 1.22 -2.41
N GLU A 80 16.36 0.31 -2.27
CA GLU A 80 17.04 -0.31 -3.42
C GLU A 80 16.08 -1.25 -4.17
N GLN A 81 15.25 -2.00 -3.43
CA GLN A 81 14.18 -2.83 -4.00
C GLN A 81 13.16 -1.97 -4.73
N LEU A 82 12.70 -0.88 -4.10
CA LEU A 82 11.78 0.07 -4.70
C LEU A 82 12.33 0.66 -6.00
N ALA A 83 13.62 1.05 -6.00
CA ALA A 83 14.31 1.53 -7.19
C ALA A 83 14.34 0.47 -8.29
N LEU A 84 14.56 -0.80 -7.94
CA LEU A 84 14.58 -1.92 -8.88
C LEU A 84 13.21 -2.17 -9.51
N TYR A 85 12.11 -2.14 -8.74
CA TYR A 85 10.75 -2.24 -9.25
C TYR A 85 10.39 -1.08 -10.19
N ARG A 86 10.71 0.16 -9.79
CA ARG A 86 10.46 1.36 -10.59
C ARG A 86 11.21 1.32 -11.92
N TRP A 87 12.49 0.97 -11.87
CA TRP A 87 13.29 0.85 -13.07
C TRP A 87 12.77 -0.23 -14.03
N ALA A 88 12.42 -1.39 -13.50
CA ALA A 88 11.84 -2.48 -14.28
C ALA A 88 10.42 -2.20 -14.78
N LYS A 89 9.84 -1.04 -14.44
CA LYS A 89 8.44 -0.66 -14.73
C LYS A 89 7.46 -1.74 -14.29
N ARG A 90 7.72 -2.35 -13.14
CA ARG A 90 6.86 -3.35 -12.52
C ARG A 90 6.03 -2.70 -11.40
N PRO A 91 4.81 -3.20 -11.17
CA PRO A 91 4.04 -2.80 -10.00
C PRO A 91 4.89 -3.03 -8.74
N VAL A 92 4.99 -2.01 -7.90
CA VAL A 92 5.66 -2.13 -6.61
C VAL A 92 4.73 -2.94 -5.70
N PRO A 93 5.18 -4.07 -5.12
CA PRO A 93 4.38 -4.79 -4.15
C PRO A 93 3.99 -3.87 -2.99
N PRO A 94 2.75 -3.99 -2.46
CA PRO A 94 2.30 -3.18 -1.33
C PRO A 94 3.15 -3.36 -0.06
N LEU A 95 3.96 -4.42 -0.01
CA LEU A 95 4.71 -4.89 1.15
C LEU A 95 6.22 -4.94 0.87
N LEU A 96 6.78 -3.89 0.30
CA LEU A 96 8.26 -3.79 0.24
C LEU A 96 8.90 -3.39 1.58
N SER A 97 8.11 -2.91 2.53
CA SER A 97 8.55 -2.78 3.92
C SER A 97 7.93 -3.90 4.74
N PRO A 98 8.67 -4.54 5.66
CA PRO A 98 8.02 -5.30 6.71
C PRO A 98 6.94 -4.39 7.31
N ILE A 99 5.78 -4.93 7.63
CA ILE A 99 4.72 -4.19 8.33
C ILE A 99 5.44 -3.56 9.53
N ALA A 100 5.63 -2.25 9.47
CA ALA A 100 6.14 -1.55 10.64
C ALA A 100 5.05 -1.73 11.70
N PRO A 101 5.30 -2.49 12.79
CA PRO A 101 4.26 -2.74 13.79
C PRO A 101 3.82 -1.43 14.44
N ASP A 102 4.66 -0.40 14.35
CA ASP A 102 4.44 0.88 14.99
C ASP A 102 4.55 2.03 13.98
N VAL A 103 3.76 3.06 14.21
CA VAL A 103 3.87 4.32 13.45
C VAL A 103 5.16 5.01 13.87
N PRO A 104 6.07 5.37 12.93
CA PRO A 104 7.27 6.12 13.26
C PRO A 104 6.94 7.39 14.07
N GLU A 105 7.75 7.70 15.07
CA GLU A 105 7.48 8.80 16.01
C GLU A 105 7.31 10.14 15.30
N ASP A 106 8.15 10.45 14.32
CA ASP A 106 8.07 11.68 13.52
C ASP A 106 6.75 11.77 12.74
N LEU A 107 6.27 10.63 12.20
CA LEU A 107 5.00 10.56 11.51
C LEU A 107 3.83 10.73 12.49
N ALA A 108 3.90 10.08 13.66
CA ALA A 108 2.90 10.22 14.71
C ALA A 108 2.81 11.66 15.20
N ASP A 109 3.96 12.32 15.39
CA ASP A 109 4.05 13.73 15.77
C ASP A 109 3.45 14.65 14.70
N HIS A 110 3.73 14.38 13.43
CA HIS A 110 3.16 15.15 12.34
C HIS A 110 1.64 15.04 12.34
N ILE A 111 1.10 13.81 12.44
CA ILE A 111 -0.35 13.55 12.41
C ILE A 111 -1.05 14.20 13.61
N ARG A 112 -0.46 14.16 14.80
CA ARG A 112 -1.01 14.82 16.00
C ARG A 112 -1.26 16.32 15.80
N ARG A 113 -0.43 17.00 14.99
CA ARG A 113 -0.52 18.44 14.72
C ARG A 113 -1.49 18.83 13.61
N LEU A 114 -1.96 17.87 12.81
CA LEU A 114 -2.90 18.17 11.72
C LEU A 114 -4.19 18.78 12.26
N PRO A 115 -4.72 19.85 11.63
CA PRO A 115 -5.91 20.57 12.09
C PRO A 115 -7.22 19.86 11.79
N PHE A 116 -7.18 18.67 11.19
CA PHE A 116 -8.32 17.85 10.78
C PHE A 116 -8.13 16.39 11.21
N PRO A 117 -9.20 15.57 11.20
CA PRO A 117 -9.11 14.13 11.46
C PRO A 117 -8.06 13.46 10.57
N ALA A 118 -7.19 12.68 11.18
CA ALA A 118 -6.16 11.92 10.48
C ALA A 118 -5.90 10.58 11.17
N LEU A 119 -5.69 9.54 10.36
CA LEU A 119 -5.31 8.22 10.82
C LEU A 119 -4.21 7.63 9.94
N VAL A 120 -3.48 6.67 10.48
CA VAL A 120 -2.50 5.85 9.77
C VAL A 120 -3.04 4.45 9.67
N GLU A 121 -3.05 3.91 8.48
CA GLU A 121 -3.45 2.52 8.23
C GLU A 121 -2.33 1.68 7.64
N ALA A 122 -2.33 0.42 8.03
CA ALA A 122 -1.49 -0.62 7.48
C ALA A 122 -1.97 -1.05 6.08
N PRO A 123 -1.19 -1.87 5.34
CA PRO A 123 -1.59 -2.41 4.04
C PRO A 123 -2.86 -3.27 4.06
N ASP A 124 -3.19 -3.84 5.21
CA ASP A 124 -4.41 -4.61 5.45
C ASP A 124 -5.59 -3.75 5.96
N PHE A 125 -5.45 -2.42 5.91
CA PHE A 125 -6.42 -1.43 6.38
C PHE A 125 -6.63 -1.40 7.91
N GLY A 126 -5.80 -2.10 8.69
CA GLY A 126 -5.76 -1.98 10.14
C GLY A 126 -5.31 -0.57 10.54
N ILE A 127 -5.98 0.02 11.54
CA ILE A 127 -5.61 1.34 12.05
C ILE A 127 -4.45 1.20 13.03
N LEU A 128 -3.31 1.82 12.70
CA LEU A 128 -2.09 1.81 13.50
C LEU A 128 -1.95 3.05 14.40
N GLY A 129 -2.56 4.16 13.99
CA GLY A 129 -2.50 5.40 14.74
C GLY A 129 -3.54 6.41 14.25
N TYR A 130 -3.89 7.34 15.10
CA TYR A 130 -4.86 8.39 14.80
C TYR A 130 -4.58 9.64 15.66
N ASN A 131 -5.09 10.77 15.24
CA ASN A 131 -5.04 11.97 16.07
C ASN A 131 -6.35 12.15 16.86
N ARG A 132 -6.30 13.01 17.87
CA ARG A 132 -7.46 13.31 18.73
C ARG A 132 -8.68 13.81 17.96
N ARG A 133 -8.49 14.36 16.77
CA ARG A 133 -9.59 14.83 15.93
C ARG A 133 -10.30 13.66 15.23
N ALA A 134 -9.54 12.65 14.80
CA ALA A 134 -10.10 11.42 14.26
C ALA A 134 -10.88 10.64 15.33
N GLU A 135 -10.32 10.50 16.53
CA GLU A 135 -11.00 9.88 17.67
C GLU A 135 -12.33 10.56 18.00
N ARG A 136 -12.37 11.89 17.98
CA ARG A 136 -13.61 12.66 18.24
C ARG A 136 -14.61 12.60 17.10
N ALA A 137 -14.16 12.65 15.85
CA ALA A 137 -15.05 12.63 14.69
C ALA A 137 -15.54 11.21 14.37
N CYS A 138 -14.71 10.22 14.62
CA CYS A 138 -14.93 8.80 14.31
C CYS A 138 -14.45 7.92 15.47
N PRO A 139 -15.21 7.83 16.59
CA PRO A 139 -14.76 7.12 17.80
C PRO A 139 -14.40 5.65 17.56
N TRP A 140 -14.96 5.01 16.53
CA TRP A 140 -14.64 3.64 16.15
C TRP A 140 -13.15 3.47 15.76
N THR A 141 -12.47 4.54 15.35
CA THR A 141 -11.03 4.49 14.98
C THR A 141 -10.14 4.18 16.18
N ALA A 142 -10.58 4.49 17.39
CA ALA A 142 -9.83 4.25 18.62
C ALA A 142 -10.03 2.83 19.20
N ARG A 143 -10.89 2.02 18.58
CA ARG A 143 -11.18 0.66 19.04
C ARG A 143 -9.99 -0.25 18.77
N PRO A 144 -9.56 -1.10 19.73
CA PRO A 144 -8.54 -2.10 19.49
C PRO A 144 -8.89 -2.99 18.28
N GLY A 145 -7.96 -3.13 17.35
CA GLY A 145 -8.16 -3.91 16.12
C GLY A 145 -9.12 -3.26 15.11
N ALA A 146 -9.36 -1.96 15.20
CA ALA A 146 -10.12 -1.22 14.19
C ALA A 146 -9.50 -1.38 12.79
N ASN A 147 -10.35 -1.58 11.80
CA ASN A 147 -9.96 -1.77 10.41
C ASN A 147 -10.90 -0.99 9.50
N VAL A 148 -10.36 -0.11 8.68
CA VAL A 148 -11.15 0.80 7.85
C VAL A 148 -12.15 0.07 6.96
N MET A 149 -11.76 -1.05 6.34
CA MET A 149 -12.68 -1.81 5.46
C MET A 149 -13.77 -2.50 6.25
N VAL A 150 -13.43 -3.13 7.36
CA VAL A 150 -14.39 -3.84 8.21
C VAL A 150 -15.37 -2.85 8.85
N ASP A 151 -14.87 -1.76 9.42
CA ASP A 151 -15.69 -0.80 10.15
C ASP A 151 -16.61 0.05 9.27
N LEU A 152 -16.20 0.32 8.03
CA LEU A 152 -17.00 1.11 7.09
C LEU A 152 -17.88 0.26 6.16
N LEU A 153 -17.59 -1.03 5.99
CA LEU A 153 -18.40 -1.92 5.14
C LEU A 153 -19.43 -2.71 5.93
N LEU A 154 -19.11 -3.19 7.14
CA LEU A 154 -20.05 -3.97 7.96
C LEU A 154 -20.96 -3.06 8.81
N PRO A 155 -22.19 -3.51 9.15
CA PRO A 155 -23.06 -2.78 10.05
C PRO A 155 -22.37 -2.43 11.37
N GLY A 156 -22.48 -1.19 11.79
CA GLY A 156 -21.89 -0.69 13.02
C GLY A 156 -21.58 0.82 12.98
N PRO A 157 -21.00 1.34 14.07
CA PRO A 157 -20.81 2.79 14.24
C PRO A 157 -20.04 3.47 13.09
N GLY A 158 -19.08 2.78 12.46
CA GLY A 158 -18.32 3.33 11.32
C GLY A 158 -19.22 3.47 10.09
N ARG A 159 -19.95 2.41 9.71
CA ARG A 159 -20.88 2.44 8.58
C ARG A 159 -22.04 3.42 8.82
N ASP A 160 -22.55 3.51 10.04
CA ASP A 160 -23.65 4.40 10.39
C ASP A 160 -23.27 5.89 10.21
N GLN A 161 -21.98 6.21 10.32
CA GLN A 161 -21.48 7.55 10.02
C GLN A 161 -21.42 7.87 8.51
N CYS A 162 -21.46 6.86 7.66
CA CYS A 162 -21.37 7.00 6.20
C CYS A 162 -22.74 7.37 5.62
N ALA A 163 -23.07 8.66 5.54
CA ALA A 163 -24.34 9.08 4.93
C ALA A 163 -24.35 8.66 3.45
N GLN A 164 -25.52 8.22 2.97
CA GLN A 164 -25.67 7.68 1.60
C GLN A 164 -24.62 6.62 1.29
N TRP A 165 -24.44 5.66 2.23
CA TRP A 165 -23.36 4.70 2.23
C TRP A 165 -23.22 3.92 0.90
N GLU A 166 -24.33 3.43 0.38
CA GLU A 166 -24.35 2.61 -0.85
C GLU A 166 -23.88 3.39 -2.09
N GLU A 167 -24.12 4.70 -2.14
CA GLU A 167 -23.80 5.56 -3.25
C GLU A 167 -22.38 6.14 -3.15
N HIS A 168 -21.98 6.61 -1.98
CA HIS A 168 -20.77 7.40 -1.82
C HIS A 168 -19.61 6.66 -1.16
N TRP A 169 -19.84 5.62 -0.34
CA TRP A 169 -18.82 4.99 0.46
C TRP A 169 -18.50 3.56 0.04
N ALA A 170 -19.51 2.71 -0.11
CA ALA A 170 -19.30 1.30 -0.43
C ALA A 170 -18.55 1.08 -1.76
N PRO A 171 -18.91 1.71 -2.90
CA PRO A 171 -18.26 1.42 -4.18
C PRO A 171 -16.76 1.66 -4.16
N PRO A 172 -16.25 2.79 -3.64
CA PRO A 172 -14.81 3.06 -3.58
C PRO A 172 -14.05 2.16 -2.62
N LEU A 173 -14.65 1.84 -1.47
CA LEU A 173 -14.04 0.93 -0.51
C LEU A 173 -13.91 -0.47 -1.12
N LEU A 174 -14.96 -0.96 -1.79
CA LEU A 174 -14.94 -2.26 -2.46
C LEU A 174 -13.95 -2.28 -3.63
N ALA A 175 -13.86 -1.21 -4.42
CA ALA A 175 -12.87 -1.11 -5.49
C ALA A 175 -11.43 -1.14 -4.94
N GLN A 176 -11.17 -0.44 -3.84
CA GLN A 176 -9.87 -0.42 -3.18
C GLN A 176 -9.52 -1.78 -2.58
N LEU A 177 -10.47 -2.43 -1.90
CA LEU A 177 -10.29 -3.77 -1.34
C LEU A 177 -10.04 -4.80 -2.44
N ARG A 178 -10.77 -4.73 -3.56
CA ARG A 178 -10.59 -5.61 -4.72
C ARG A 178 -9.21 -5.49 -5.33
N GLN A 179 -8.72 -4.26 -5.54
CA GLN A 179 -7.36 -4.04 -6.03
C GLN A 179 -6.30 -4.58 -5.07
N GLY A 180 -6.49 -4.36 -3.78
CA GLY A 180 -5.58 -4.88 -2.76
C GLY A 180 -5.54 -6.41 -2.73
N ALA A 181 -6.71 -7.06 -2.80
CA ALA A 181 -6.83 -8.52 -2.76
C ALA A 181 -6.21 -9.24 -3.98
N LEU A 182 -6.09 -8.55 -5.11
CA LEU A 182 -5.35 -9.07 -6.28
C LEU A 182 -3.85 -9.20 -6.01
N ALA A 183 -3.31 -8.31 -5.17
CA ALA A 183 -1.88 -8.22 -4.88
C ALA A 183 -1.49 -8.87 -3.54
N ASN A 184 -2.43 -9.07 -2.62
CA ASN A 184 -2.16 -9.51 -1.26
C ASN A 184 -3.19 -10.55 -0.79
N THR A 185 -2.74 -11.77 -0.57
CA THR A 185 -3.60 -12.89 -0.11
C THR A 185 -4.19 -12.66 1.29
N ALA A 186 -3.51 -11.89 2.16
CA ALA A 186 -4.03 -11.56 3.49
C ALA A 186 -5.34 -10.75 3.42
N LEU A 187 -5.53 -9.96 2.35
CA LEU A 187 -6.77 -9.20 2.14
C LEU A 187 -7.96 -10.08 1.72
N ARG A 188 -7.72 -11.31 1.30
CA ARG A 188 -8.82 -12.26 0.99
C ARG A 188 -9.64 -12.56 2.23
N ALA A 189 -9.02 -12.72 3.39
CA ALA A 189 -9.74 -12.93 4.64
C ALA A 189 -10.65 -11.73 4.99
N ILE A 190 -10.24 -10.51 4.64
CA ILE A 190 -11.09 -9.32 4.81
C ILE A 190 -12.24 -9.35 3.80
N VAL A 191 -11.98 -9.71 2.54
CA VAL A 191 -13.04 -9.88 1.52
C VAL A 191 -14.06 -10.91 1.99
N ASP A 192 -13.61 -12.09 2.40
CA ASP A 192 -14.47 -13.16 2.90
C ASP A 192 -15.35 -12.67 4.05
N ARG A 193 -14.74 -12.00 5.02
CA ARG A 193 -15.43 -11.45 6.18
C ARG A 193 -16.47 -10.37 5.83
N VAL A 194 -16.13 -9.40 4.97
CA VAL A 194 -17.09 -8.33 4.63
C VAL A 194 -18.21 -8.83 3.72
N CYS A 195 -17.95 -9.85 2.91
CA CYS A 195 -18.95 -10.50 2.07
C CYS A 195 -19.88 -11.46 2.86
N GLU A 196 -19.70 -11.65 4.16
CA GLU A 196 -20.72 -12.28 5.03
C GLU A 196 -22.00 -11.42 5.10
N ASP A 197 -21.84 -10.10 5.03
CA ASP A 197 -22.98 -9.17 4.95
C ASP A 197 -23.64 -9.27 3.54
N PRO A 198 -24.97 -9.55 3.47
CA PRO A 198 -25.65 -9.74 2.18
C PRO A 198 -25.61 -8.52 1.27
N GLN A 199 -25.69 -7.31 1.83
CA GLN A 199 -25.69 -6.07 1.06
C GLN A 199 -24.29 -5.79 0.48
N VAL A 200 -23.23 -6.04 1.25
CA VAL A 200 -21.85 -5.94 0.79
C VAL A 200 -21.58 -6.96 -0.31
N ARG A 201 -22.05 -8.20 -0.14
CA ARG A 201 -21.90 -9.27 -1.13
C ARG A 201 -22.57 -8.90 -2.44
N GLU A 202 -23.81 -8.43 -2.39
CA GLU A 202 -24.53 -7.98 -3.59
C GLU A 202 -23.77 -6.88 -4.34
N LEU A 203 -23.28 -5.87 -3.61
CA LEU A 203 -22.46 -4.80 -4.20
C LEU A 203 -21.14 -5.32 -4.76
N TRP A 204 -20.51 -6.26 -4.08
CA TRP A 204 -19.27 -6.89 -4.54
C TRP A 204 -19.48 -7.65 -5.85
N GLU A 205 -20.53 -8.41 -5.98
CA GLU A 205 -20.84 -9.20 -7.19
C GLU A 205 -21.28 -8.31 -8.35
N ARG A 206 -22.13 -7.31 -8.07
CA ARG A 206 -22.67 -6.40 -9.08
C ARG A 206 -21.63 -5.45 -9.67
N THR A 207 -20.61 -5.07 -8.90
CA THR A 207 -19.67 -4.04 -9.30
C THR A 207 -18.30 -4.64 -9.64
N ALA A 208 -17.97 -4.72 -10.93
CA ALA A 208 -16.61 -5.07 -11.39
C ALA A 208 -15.67 -3.84 -11.46
N ASP A 209 -16.08 -2.69 -10.91
CA ASP A 209 -15.32 -1.46 -11.00
C ASP A 209 -14.06 -1.53 -10.15
N LEU A 210 -12.92 -1.29 -10.77
CA LEU A 210 -11.60 -1.17 -10.14
C LEU A 210 -11.12 0.28 -10.08
N ARG A 211 -11.95 1.24 -10.52
CA ARG A 211 -11.54 2.64 -10.53
C ARG A 211 -11.44 3.16 -9.11
N ARG A 212 -10.23 3.56 -8.76
CA ARG A 212 -10.02 4.30 -7.52
C ARG A 212 -10.74 5.63 -7.61
N HIS A 213 -11.24 6.09 -6.47
CA HIS A 213 -11.76 7.45 -6.42
C HIS A 213 -10.71 8.45 -6.87
N ALA A 214 -11.19 9.48 -7.55
CA ALA A 214 -10.37 10.63 -7.84
C ALA A 214 -9.82 11.22 -6.53
N TYR A 215 -8.59 11.70 -6.57
CA TYR A 215 -7.94 12.37 -5.46
C TYR A 215 -8.84 13.50 -4.92
N GLY A 216 -9.00 13.55 -3.59
CA GLY A 216 -9.79 14.58 -2.93
C GLY A 216 -11.31 14.43 -3.10
N THR A 217 -11.81 13.21 -3.31
CA THR A 217 -13.27 12.96 -3.38
C THR A 217 -13.97 13.44 -2.12
N VAL A 218 -15.07 14.19 -2.31
CA VAL A 218 -15.90 14.71 -1.22
C VAL A 218 -17.08 13.78 -1.00
N ARG A 219 -17.35 13.44 0.27
CA ARG A 219 -18.40 12.48 0.66
C ARG A 219 -19.20 13.01 1.85
N PRO A 220 -20.50 12.67 1.94
CA PRO A 220 -21.33 13.05 3.08
C PRO A 220 -21.05 12.11 4.26
N MET A 221 -20.90 12.69 5.45
CA MET A 221 -20.59 11.94 6.68
C MET A 221 -21.33 12.54 7.87
N TYR A 222 -21.92 11.68 8.70
CA TYR A 222 -22.47 12.10 9.98
C TYR A 222 -21.33 12.21 10.99
N LEU A 223 -21.13 13.42 11.50
CA LEU A 223 -20.13 13.67 12.53
C LEU A 223 -20.76 13.56 13.92
N GLU A 224 -19.94 13.19 14.90
CA GLU A 224 -20.40 13.18 16.28
C GLU A 224 -20.94 14.56 16.70
N GLY A 225 -22.08 14.59 17.38
CA GLY A 225 -22.79 15.83 17.76
C GLY A 225 -23.72 16.41 16.69
N ALA A 226 -23.74 15.86 15.46
CA ALA A 226 -24.67 16.27 14.39
C ALA A 226 -25.22 15.07 13.59
N PRO A 227 -25.90 14.11 14.25
CA PRO A 227 -26.27 12.83 13.61
C PRO A 227 -27.38 12.97 12.56
N THR A 228 -28.09 14.09 12.49
CA THR A 228 -29.24 14.30 11.59
C THR A 228 -28.87 15.05 10.32
N ARG A 229 -27.71 15.70 10.26
CA ARG A 229 -27.28 16.48 9.11
C ARG A 229 -25.84 16.09 8.72
N PRO A 230 -25.65 15.43 7.57
CA PRO A 230 -24.31 15.06 7.15
C PRO A 230 -23.49 16.30 6.79
N ALA A 231 -22.25 16.30 7.21
CA ALA A 231 -21.22 17.23 6.73
C ALA A 231 -20.54 16.61 5.49
N TRP A 232 -20.10 17.47 4.58
CA TRP A 232 -19.27 17.01 3.47
C TRP A 232 -17.80 17.03 3.89
N VAL A 233 -17.14 15.91 3.67
CA VAL A 233 -15.73 15.73 4.01
C VAL A 233 -14.93 15.33 2.77
N ARG A 234 -13.80 15.98 2.57
CA ARG A 234 -12.82 15.61 1.56
C ARG A 234 -11.89 14.56 2.14
N ILE A 235 -11.92 13.38 1.55
CA ILE A 235 -11.02 12.29 1.96
C ILE A 235 -9.75 12.38 1.12
N MET A 236 -8.62 12.50 1.78
CA MET A 236 -7.29 12.52 1.18
C MET A 236 -6.49 11.34 1.69
N GLY A 237 -5.75 10.70 0.81
CA GLY A 237 -4.83 9.62 1.18
C GLY A 237 -3.46 9.84 0.57
N TRP A 238 -2.40 9.63 1.33
CA TRP A 238 -1.02 9.70 0.88
C TRP A 238 -0.15 8.67 1.59
N GLN A 239 1.00 8.38 1.00
CA GLN A 239 1.96 7.43 1.53
C GLN A 239 3.25 8.17 1.90
N PRO A 240 3.78 7.99 3.12
CA PRO A 240 5.08 8.54 3.48
C PRO A 240 6.17 7.98 2.57
N MET A 241 7.10 8.82 2.13
CA MET A 241 8.16 8.39 1.21
C MET A 241 9.06 7.30 1.80
N HIS A 242 9.36 7.41 3.10
CA HIS A 242 10.26 6.48 3.79
C HIS A 242 9.55 5.24 4.36
N GLU A 243 8.19 5.29 4.42
CA GLU A 243 7.36 4.17 4.87
C GLU A 243 6.21 3.92 3.89
N PRO A 244 6.49 3.45 2.67
CA PRO A 244 5.48 3.28 1.63
C PRO A 244 4.46 2.18 1.93
N SER A 245 4.68 1.37 2.96
CA SER A 245 3.70 0.41 3.47
C SER A 245 2.58 1.07 4.25
N LEU A 246 2.81 2.25 4.82
CA LEU A 246 1.82 2.99 5.57
C LEU A 246 1.00 3.90 4.64
N ARG A 247 -0.25 4.12 5.02
CA ARG A 247 -1.11 5.13 4.39
C ARG A 247 -1.62 6.08 5.45
N VAL A 248 -1.56 7.36 5.16
CA VAL A 248 -2.19 8.39 5.98
C VAL A 248 -3.47 8.80 5.28
N ILE A 249 -4.57 8.72 6.01
CA ILE A 249 -5.89 9.17 5.54
C ILE A 249 -6.30 10.38 6.36
N THR A 250 -6.75 11.43 5.69
CA THR A 250 -7.26 12.64 6.32
C THR A 250 -8.67 12.95 5.85
N GLY A 251 -9.47 13.53 6.75
CA GLY A 251 -10.82 13.99 6.48
C GLY A 251 -10.92 15.52 6.71
N GLU A 252 -11.04 16.29 5.63
CA GLU A 252 -11.12 17.74 5.70
C GLU A 252 -12.56 18.21 5.46
N PRO A 253 -13.08 19.20 6.21
CA PRO A 253 -14.35 19.82 5.89
C PRO A 253 -14.34 20.34 4.46
N ALA A 254 -15.39 20.10 3.70
CA ALA A 254 -15.53 20.56 2.33
C ALA A 254 -16.95 21.08 2.06
N PRO A 255 -17.13 21.98 1.09
CA PRO A 255 -18.46 22.34 0.61
C PRO A 255 -19.12 21.14 -0.08
N ALA A 256 -20.45 21.10 -0.05
CA ALA A 256 -21.21 20.14 -0.86
C ALA A 256 -20.78 20.23 -2.33
N PRO A 257 -20.63 19.12 -3.04
CA PRO A 257 -20.34 19.14 -4.46
C PRO A 257 -21.44 19.94 -5.17
N THR A 258 -21.05 20.94 -5.95
CA THR A 258 -21.97 21.56 -6.89
C THR A 258 -22.37 20.49 -7.89
N ALA A 259 -23.66 20.25 -8.07
CA ALA A 259 -24.13 19.29 -9.08
C ALA A 259 -23.42 19.57 -10.40
N ALA A 260 -22.63 18.62 -10.88
CA ALA A 260 -22.02 18.75 -12.19
C ALA A 260 -23.15 18.94 -13.21
N PRO A 261 -23.05 19.89 -14.20
CA PRO A 261 -24.01 19.93 -15.24
C PRO A 261 -24.06 18.54 -15.89
N GLN A 262 -25.24 17.93 -15.92
CA GLN A 262 -25.49 16.68 -16.63
C GLN A 262 -24.89 16.83 -18.02
N GLN A 263 -23.84 16.11 -18.32
CA GLN A 263 -23.42 15.93 -19.69
C GLN A 263 -24.58 15.24 -20.38
N ALA A 264 -25.27 15.99 -21.24
CA ALA A 264 -26.28 15.45 -22.10
C ALA A 264 -25.69 14.34 -22.98
N PRO A 265 -26.50 13.34 -23.37
CA PRO A 265 -26.07 12.12 -24.03
C PRO A 265 -25.40 12.35 -25.37
#